data_a8abaab30315232220d524daceb742f4
#
_entry.id   a8abaab30315232220d524daceb742f4
#
_cell.length_a   1.000
_cell.length_b   1.000
_cell.length_c   1.000
_cell.angle_alpha   90.00
_cell.angle_beta   90.00
_cell.angle_gamma   90.00
#
_symmetry.space_group_name_H-M   'P 1'
#
loop_
_entity.id
_entity.type
_entity.pdbx_description
1 polymer ?
#
loop_
_entity_poly.entity_id
_entity_poly.type
_entity_poly.pdbx_seq_one_letter_code
_entity_poly.pdbx_strand_id
1 'polypeptide(L)'
;MALSNMDVKGTSSVTDPDGTEKKSVTFNTTPPMSVYLLAFAVGDFVHVENNNDFRLPIKVYSTSDKAISQGQYAADLTAKCLSFLEEKFGIALPVPKMDGLALADKQGAMENLGLVTYAEASMLYDPHLTPLSRKAALSSTIVSLEAQRWAKDH
;
A
#
# COMPACT_ATOMS: atom_id res chain seq x y z
N MET A 1 7.40 -6.44 -11.50
CA MET A 1 7.72 -5.44 -10.44
C MET A 1 7.80 -6.14 -9.10
N ALA A 2 8.57 -5.62 -8.12
CA ALA A 2 8.58 -6.12 -6.74
C ALA A 2 8.23 -4.98 -5.79
N LEU A 3 7.38 -5.27 -4.80
CA LEU A 3 6.93 -4.36 -3.74
C LEU A 3 7.30 -4.97 -2.38
N SER A 4 7.62 -4.16 -1.40
CA SER A 4 7.83 -4.58 -0.01
C SER A 4 7.50 -3.44 0.95
N ASN A 5 7.69 -3.67 2.25
CA ASN A 5 7.48 -2.69 3.32
C ASN A 5 8.18 -1.35 3.04
N MET A 6 9.42 -1.40 2.56
CA MET A 6 10.25 -0.22 2.32
C MET A 6 10.42 0.02 0.81
N ASP A 7 10.92 1.18 0.47
CA ASP A 7 11.30 1.55 -0.87
C ASP A 7 12.50 0.74 -1.41
N VAL A 8 12.65 0.71 -2.72
CA VAL A 8 13.74 -0.01 -3.39
C VAL A 8 15.05 0.73 -3.17
N LYS A 9 16.03 0.02 -2.58
CA LYS A 9 17.41 0.49 -2.40
C LYS A 9 18.24 0.32 -3.67
N GLY A 10 18.00 -0.76 -4.41
CA GLY A 10 18.74 -1.05 -5.63
C GLY A 10 18.22 -2.27 -6.38
N THR A 11 18.66 -2.39 -7.61
CA THR A 11 18.33 -3.51 -8.50
C THR A 11 19.58 -3.97 -9.21
N SER A 12 19.79 -5.29 -9.32
CA SER A 12 20.89 -5.90 -10.05
C SER A 12 20.43 -7.14 -10.81
N SER A 13 21.17 -7.54 -11.82
CA SER A 13 21.02 -8.86 -12.44
C SER A 13 21.85 -9.89 -11.67
N VAL A 14 21.29 -11.07 -11.49
CA VAL A 14 21.95 -12.23 -10.86
C VAL A 14 21.76 -13.41 -11.78
N THR A 15 22.83 -14.16 -12.02
CA THR A 15 22.76 -15.41 -12.80
C THR A 15 22.74 -16.60 -11.85
N ASP A 16 21.71 -17.41 -11.93
CA ASP A 16 21.59 -18.65 -11.17
C ASP A 16 22.61 -19.70 -11.64
N PRO A 17 22.90 -20.75 -10.84
CA PRO A 17 23.81 -21.83 -11.23
C PRO A 17 23.41 -22.56 -12.51
N ASP A 18 22.16 -22.52 -12.91
CA ASP A 18 21.64 -23.10 -14.16
C ASP A 18 21.80 -22.15 -15.39
N GLY A 19 22.40 -20.98 -15.20
CA GLY A 19 22.61 -19.98 -16.25
C GLY A 19 21.41 -19.04 -16.48
N THR A 20 20.33 -19.16 -15.70
CA THR A 20 19.15 -18.30 -15.82
C THR A 20 19.45 -16.92 -15.24
N GLU A 21 19.23 -15.86 -16.03
CA GLU A 21 19.32 -14.48 -15.54
C GLU A 21 18.04 -14.11 -14.77
N LYS A 22 18.23 -13.58 -13.55
CA LYS A 22 17.19 -13.08 -12.67
C LYS A 22 17.45 -11.65 -12.26
N LYS A 23 16.39 -10.92 -12.01
CA LYS A 23 16.44 -9.58 -11.42
C LYS A 23 16.39 -9.68 -9.91
N SER A 24 17.44 -9.24 -9.23
CA SER A 24 17.45 -9.06 -7.78
C SER A 24 17.01 -7.65 -7.42
N VAL A 25 16.05 -7.52 -6.51
CA VAL A 25 15.58 -6.24 -5.98
C VAL A 25 15.89 -6.21 -4.49
N THR A 26 16.65 -5.21 -4.07
CA THR A 26 17.00 -4.98 -2.66
C THR A 26 16.19 -3.80 -2.14
N PHE A 27 15.57 -3.95 -0.98
CA PHE A 27 14.81 -2.90 -0.30
C PHE A 27 15.61 -2.29 0.84
N ASN A 28 15.25 -1.08 1.24
CA ASN A 28 15.79 -0.46 2.45
C ASN A 28 15.37 -1.26 3.69
N THR A 29 16.16 -1.13 4.76
CA THR A 29 15.91 -1.82 6.04
C THR A 29 14.67 -1.24 6.72
N THR A 30 13.79 -2.11 7.21
CA THR A 30 12.64 -1.69 8.02
C THR A 30 13.11 -1.19 9.39
N PRO A 31 12.35 -0.30 10.05
CA PRO A 31 12.50 -0.14 11.50
C PRO A 31 12.26 -1.48 12.21
N PRO A 32 12.68 -1.63 13.48
CA PRO A 32 12.31 -2.78 14.28
C PRO A 32 10.78 -2.96 14.29
N MET A 33 10.30 -4.12 13.85
CA MET A 33 8.87 -4.42 13.79
C MET A 33 8.61 -5.91 14.02
N SER A 34 7.37 -6.24 14.35
CA SER A 34 6.96 -7.64 14.43
C SER A 34 7.01 -8.33 13.05
N VAL A 35 7.50 -9.56 13.01
CA VAL A 35 7.66 -10.32 11.75
C VAL A 35 6.35 -10.50 10.99
N TYR A 36 5.21 -10.51 11.67
CA TYR A 36 3.90 -10.64 11.00
C TYR A 36 3.54 -9.43 10.13
N LEU A 37 4.20 -8.28 10.33
CA LEU A 37 4.04 -7.08 9.50
C LEU A 37 4.88 -7.11 8.22
N LEU A 38 5.76 -8.12 8.08
CA LEU A 38 6.55 -8.28 6.87
C LEU A 38 5.65 -8.61 5.69
N ALA A 39 5.80 -7.84 4.61
CA ALA A 39 5.09 -8.04 3.37
C ALA A 39 6.00 -7.86 2.16
N PHE A 40 5.77 -8.67 1.14
CA PHE A 40 6.32 -8.46 -0.20
C PHE A 40 5.35 -9.01 -1.25
N ALA A 41 5.43 -8.45 -2.44
CA ALA A 41 4.66 -8.91 -3.59
C ALA A 41 5.53 -8.82 -4.85
N VAL A 42 5.36 -9.80 -5.75
CA VAL A 42 6.02 -9.81 -7.06
C VAL A 42 4.96 -10.06 -8.13
N GLY A 43 4.92 -9.23 -9.15
CA GLY A 43 3.94 -9.34 -10.22
C GLY A 43 3.99 -8.15 -11.17
N ASP A 44 3.06 -8.14 -12.10
CA ASP A 44 2.82 -7.01 -13.00
C ASP A 44 1.73 -6.14 -12.38
N PHE A 45 2.14 -5.04 -11.75
CA PHE A 45 1.24 -4.10 -11.10
C PHE A 45 1.21 -2.78 -11.85
N VAL A 46 0.03 -2.17 -11.89
CA VAL A 46 -0.18 -0.77 -12.25
C VAL A 46 -0.57 0.00 -11.00
N HIS A 47 -0.38 1.31 -10.97
CA HIS A 47 -0.69 2.12 -9.80
C HIS A 47 -1.15 3.53 -10.15
N VAL A 48 -1.82 4.15 -9.18
CA VAL A 48 -2.03 5.59 -9.08
C VAL A 48 -1.37 6.10 -7.81
N GLU A 49 -1.06 7.38 -7.78
CA GLU A 49 -0.46 8.07 -6.63
C GLU A 49 -1.43 9.15 -6.14
N ASN A 50 -1.37 9.51 -4.84
CA ASN A 50 -2.18 10.56 -4.26
C ASN A 50 -1.91 11.92 -4.92
N ASN A 51 -2.98 12.73 -5.08
CA ASN A 51 -2.92 14.07 -5.70
C ASN A 51 -2.72 15.20 -4.69
N ASN A 52 -2.63 14.91 -3.40
CA ASN A 52 -2.50 15.91 -2.34
C ASN A 52 -1.05 16.00 -1.82
N ASP A 53 -0.71 17.14 -1.20
CA ASP A 53 0.64 17.44 -0.71
C ASP A 53 0.96 16.76 0.62
N PHE A 54 0.62 15.48 0.78
CA PHE A 54 1.08 14.73 1.94
C PHE A 54 2.58 14.38 1.77
N ARG A 55 3.34 14.43 2.87
CA ARG A 55 4.81 14.27 2.87
C ARG A 55 5.29 12.92 2.34
N LEU A 56 4.46 11.87 2.41
CA LEU A 56 4.79 10.54 1.90
C LEU A 56 4.10 10.30 0.54
N PRO A 57 4.80 9.70 -0.42
CA PRO A 57 4.15 9.15 -1.60
C PRO A 57 3.25 7.99 -1.18
N ILE A 58 2.00 8.03 -1.62
CA ILE A 58 1.01 6.98 -1.39
C ILE A 58 0.58 6.43 -2.73
N LYS A 59 0.81 5.14 -2.96
CA LYS A 59 0.45 4.47 -4.19
C LYS A 59 -0.55 3.37 -3.95
N VAL A 60 -1.57 3.30 -4.80
CA VAL A 60 -2.51 2.19 -4.85
C VAL A 60 -2.20 1.34 -6.06
N TYR A 61 -1.83 0.09 -5.81
CA TYR A 61 -1.45 -0.90 -6.81
C TYR A 61 -2.56 -1.92 -7.03
N SER A 62 -2.68 -2.43 -8.27
CA SER A 62 -3.50 -3.60 -8.62
C SER A 62 -2.84 -4.35 -9.79
N THR A 63 -3.21 -5.61 -9.96
CA THR A 63 -2.83 -6.43 -11.14
C THR A 63 -3.65 -6.11 -12.39
N SER A 64 -4.67 -5.27 -12.28
CA SER A 64 -5.54 -4.86 -13.38
C SER A 64 -5.48 -3.35 -13.58
N ASP A 65 -5.85 -2.89 -14.78
CA ASP A 65 -5.96 -1.46 -15.11
C ASP A 65 -6.97 -0.69 -14.25
N LYS A 66 -7.78 -1.41 -13.46
CA LYS A 66 -8.70 -0.81 -12.47
C LYS A 66 -8.00 0.11 -11.48
N ALA A 67 -6.73 -0.14 -11.10
CA ALA A 67 -6.00 0.74 -10.21
C ALA A 67 -5.95 2.17 -10.75
N ILE A 68 -5.75 2.35 -12.06
CA ILE A 68 -5.66 3.66 -12.70
C ILE A 68 -6.98 4.43 -12.60
N SER A 69 -8.12 3.76 -12.83
CA SER A 69 -9.46 4.39 -12.84
C SER A 69 -10.15 4.43 -11.49
N GLN A 70 -9.85 3.51 -10.59
CA GLN A 70 -10.61 3.28 -9.35
C GLN A 70 -9.78 3.42 -8.06
N GLY A 71 -8.46 3.51 -8.14
CA GLY A 71 -7.56 3.59 -6.99
C GLY A 71 -7.39 4.99 -6.41
N GLN A 72 -7.69 6.05 -7.17
CA GLN A 72 -7.40 7.44 -6.80
C GLN A 72 -8.06 7.85 -5.49
N TYR A 73 -9.34 7.48 -5.31
CA TYR A 73 -10.07 7.79 -4.08
C TYR A 73 -9.39 7.20 -2.84
N ALA A 74 -8.92 5.96 -2.91
CA ALA A 74 -8.23 5.31 -1.81
C ALA A 74 -6.88 5.95 -1.51
N ALA A 75 -6.10 6.32 -2.53
CA ALA A 75 -4.82 7.00 -2.37
C ALA A 75 -5.00 8.35 -1.65
N ASP A 76 -5.94 9.17 -2.10
CA ASP A 76 -6.22 10.49 -1.52
C ASP A 76 -6.81 10.39 -0.09
N LEU A 77 -7.66 9.39 0.16
CA LEU A 77 -8.21 9.15 1.50
C LEU A 77 -7.13 8.69 2.47
N THR A 78 -6.26 7.78 2.07
CA THR A 78 -5.13 7.32 2.89
C THR A 78 -4.23 8.48 3.28
N ALA A 79 -3.88 9.37 2.34
CA ALA A 79 -3.09 10.55 2.62
C ALA A 79 -3.75 11.48 3.66
N LYS A 80 -5.05 11.74 3.51
CA LYS A 80 -5.81 12.56 4.48
C LYS A 80 -5.88 11.92 5.86
N CYS A 81 -6.09 10.61 5.91
CA CYS A 81 -6.15 9.85 7.16
C CYS A 81 -4.80 9.92 7.89
N LEU A 82 -3.70 9.66 7.19
CA LEU A 82 -2.36 9.69 7.78
C LEU A 82 -1.96 11.10 8.23
N SER A 83 -2.26 12.13 7.44
CA SER A 83 -2.04 13.52 7.82
C SER A 83 -2.77 13.88 9.12
N PHE A 84 -4.04 13.46 9.24
CA PHE A 84 -4.83 13.66 10.46
C PHE A 84 -4.23 12.91 11.67
N LEU A 85 -3.80 11.67 11.49
CA LEU A 85 -3.20 10.87 12.57
C LEU A 85 -1.87 11.46 13.04
N GLU A 86 -0.99 11.87 12.11
CA GLU A 86 0.28 12.53 12.42
C GLU A 86 0.07 13.84 13.19
N GLU A 87 -0.89 14.67 12.76
CA GLU A 87 -1.25 15.90 13.46
C GLU A 87 -1.83 15.61 14.85
N LYS A 88 -2.76 14.66 14.94
CA LYS A 88 -3.46 14.33 16.19
C LYS A 88 -2.55 13.78 17.26
N PHE A 89 -1.58 12.94 16.89
CA PHE A 89 -0.68 12.28 17.83
C PHE A 89 0.70 12.94 17.93
N GLY A 90 1.03 13.87 17.04
CA GLY A 90 2.33 14.54 17.03
C GLY A 90 3.50 13.65 16.68
N ILE A 91 3.26 12.49 16.03
CA ILE A 91 4.26 11.48 15.71
C ILE A 91 4.19 11.21 14.20
N ALA A 92 5.33 11.23 13.52
CA ALA A 92 5.40 10.90 12.09
C ALA A 92 5.56 9.39 11.87
N LEU A 93 4.96 8.87 10.80
CA LEU A 93 5.17 7.47 10.40
C LEU A 93 6.63 7.23 10.03
N PRO A 94 7.27 6.19 10.56
CA PRO A 94 8.68 5.90 10.34
C PRO A 94 8.96 5.14 9.03
N VAL A 95 8.25 5.51 7.95
CA VAL A 95 8.39 4.88 6.63
C VAL A 95 8.59 5.93 5.54
N PRO A 96 9.31 5.60 4.45
CA PRO A 96 9.54 6.51 3.32
C PRO A 96 8.38 6.59 2.34
N LYS A 97 7.45 5.66 2.40
CA LYS A 97 6.30 5.54 1.51
C LYS A 97 5.14 4.81 2.18
N MET A 98 3.95 4.89 1.58
CA MET A 98 2.81 4.11 2.00
C MET A 98 2.09 3.55 0.76
N ASP A 99 2.18 2.23 0.57
CA ASP A 99 1.56 1.54 -0.55
C ASP A 99 0.33 0.75 -0.10
N GLY A 100 -0.72 0.80 -0.91
CA GLY A 100 -1.87 -0.08 -0.82
C GLY A 100 -1.88 -1.04 -2.01
N LEU A 101 -1.95 -2.34 -1.77
CA LEU A 101 -2.03 -3.36 -2.81
C LEU A 101 -3.41 -4.01 -2.81
N ALA A 102 -4.18 -3.76 -3.87
CA ALA A 102 -5.48 -4.38 -4.10
C ALA A 102 -5.30 -5.73 -4.83
N LEU A 103 -5.84 -6.79 -4.23
CA LEU A 103 -5.73 -8.18 -4.72
C LEU A 103 -7.12 -8.77 -4.95
N ALA A 104 -7.34 -9.36 -6.14
CA ALA A 104 -8.63 -9.93 -6.54
C ALA A 104 -9.06 -11.10 -5.64
N ASP A 105 -8.14 -12.00 -5.30
CA ASP A 105 -8.42 -13.23 -4.56
C ASP A 105 -8.25 -13.09 -3.03
N LYS A 106 -8.01 -11.87 -2.55
CA LYS A 106 -7.87 -11.60 -1.11
C LYS A 106 -9.22 -11.38 -0.45
N GLN A 107 -9.36 -11.89 0.76
CA GLN A 107 -10.45 -11.52 1.66
C GLN A 107 -9.92 -10.57 2.75
N GLY A 108 -10.69 -9.53 3.05
CA GLY A 108 -10.32 -8.54 4.07
C GLY A 108 -9.09 -7.71 3.69
N ALA A 109 -8.34 -7.32 4.68
CA ALA A 109 -7.12 -6.54 4.51
C ALA A 109 -6.09 -6.89 5.59
N MET A 110 -4.83 -6.48 5.38
CA MET A 110 -3.74 -6.68 6.34
C MET A 110 -2.87 -5.42 6.38
N GLU A 111 -2.69 -4.89 7.58
CA GLU A 111 -2.02 -3.63 7.91
C GLU A 111 -0.49 -3.74 7.99
N ASN A 112 0.15 -4.33 7.02
CA ASN A 112 1.62 -4.42 6.97
C ASN A 112 2.25 -3.02 6.87
N LEU A 113 3.34 -2.80 7.58
CA LEU A 113 4.04 -1.51 7.61
C LEU A 113 4.52 -1.11 6.20
N GLY A 114 4.10 0.04 5.69
CA GLY A 114 4.51 0.58 4.39
C GLY A 114 3.96 -0.14 3.15
N LEU A 115 3.28 -1.30 3.31
CA LEU A 115 2.62 -2.04 2.23
C LEU A 115 1.36 -2.75 2.73
N VAL A 116 0.26 -2.03 2.85
CA VAL A 116 -1.03 -2.61 3.27
C VAL A 116 -1.68 -3.36 2.12
N THR A 117 -2.15 -4.57 2.39
CA THR A 117 -2.82 -5.39 1.37
C THR A 117 -4.32 -5.45 1.60
N TYR A 118 -5.11 -5.32 0.53
CA TYR A 118 -6.57 -5.23 0.55
C TYR A 118 -7.22 -6.18 -0.44
N ALA A 119 -8.43 -6.62 -0.14
CA ALA A 119 -9.32 -7.10 -1.18
C ALA A 119 -9.65 -5.93 -2.14
N GLU A 120 -9.71 -6.16 -3.47
CA GLU A 120 -10.05 -5.11 -4.44
C GLU A 120 -11.33 -4.36 -4.04
N ALA A 121 -12.35 -5.09 -3.62
CA ALA A 121 -13.63 -4.54 -3.21
C ALA A 121 -13.57 -3.61 -1.98
N SER A 122 -12.47 -3.65 -1.22
CA SER A 122 -12.23 -2.82 -0.03
C SER A 122 -11.32 -1.62 -0.32
N MET A 123 -10.83 -1.47 -1.54
CA MET A 123 -9.90 -0.40 -1.92
C MET A 123 -10.27 0.30 -3.23
N LEU A 124 -10.79 -0.42 -4.22
CA LEU A 124 -11.09 0.15 -5.52
C LEU A 124 -12.52 0.69 -5.57
N TYR A 125 -12.66 1.95 -5.96
CA TYR A 125 -13.92 2.68 -6.05
C TYR A 125 -14.17 3.20 -7.46
N ASP A 126 -15.24 2.73 -8.08
CA ASP A 126 -15.74 3.24 -9.36
C ASP A 126 -16.89 4.23 -9.09
N PRO A 127 -16.73 5.53 -9.42
CA PRO A 127 -17.77 6.53 -9.14
C PRO A 127 -19.09 6.30 -9.93
N HIS A 128 -19.06 5.52 -11.01
CA HIS A 128 -20.23 5.24 -11.83
C HIS A 128 -20.93 3.94 -11.48
N LEU A 129 -20.20 2.96 -10.94
CA LEU A 129 -20.72 1.61 -10.68
C LEU A 129 -20.81 1.26 -9.20
N THR A 130 -20.03 1.93 -8.35
CA THR A 130 -19.98 1.59 -6.91
C THR A 130 -21.01 2.37 -6.12
N PRO A 131 -21.98 1.70 -5.44
CA PRO A 131 -22.97 2.36 -4.58
C PRO A 131 -22.33 3.18 -3.46
N LEU A 132 -22.99 4.25 -3.00
CA LEU A 132 -22.53 5.11 -1.92
C LEU A 132 -22.28 4.34 -0.61
N SER A 133 -23.11 3.35 -0.30
CA SER A 133 -22.93 2.46 0.86
C SER A 133 -21.59 1.71 0.79
N ARG A 134 -21.21 1.27 -0.40
CA ARG A 134 -19.93 0.59 -0.62
C ARG A 134 -18.76 1.55 -0.45
N LYS A 135 -18.90 2.79 -0.94
CA LYS A 135 -17.90 3.84 -0.72
C LYS A 135 -17.68 4.09 0.77
N ALA A 136 -18.74 4.16 1.56
CA ALA A 136 -18.66 4.33 3.01
C ALA A 136 -17.95 3.14 3.69
N ALA A 137 -18.27 1.91 3.30
CA ALA A 137 -17.61 0.70 3.81
C ALA A 137 -16.11 0.67 3.47
N LEU A 138 -15.74 1.00 2.23
CA LEU A 138 -14.35 1.13 1.78
C LEU A 138 -13.60 2.18 2.61
N SER A 139 -14.19 3.36 2.78
CA SER A 139 -13.60 4.43 3.60
C SER A 139 -13.37 3.99 5.04
N SER A 140 -14.36 3.32 5.65
CA SER A 140 -14.25 2.77 7.00
C SER A 140 -13.12 1.75 7.12
N THR A 141 -12.97 0.88 6.12
CA THR A 141 -11.88 -0.12 6.09
C THR A 141 -10.51 0.55 6.04
N ILE A 142 -10.31 1.51 5.13
CA ILE A 142 -9.04 2.23 5.00
C ILE A 142 -8.70 2.95 6.31
N VAL A 143 -9.60 3.76 6.82
CA VAL A 143 -9.37 4.55 8.05
C VAL A 143 -9.10 3.65 9.25
N SER A 144 -9.85 2.55 9.39
CA SER A 144 -9.67 1.58 10.49
C SER A 144 -8.29 0.92 10.44
N LEU A 145 -7.83 0.50 9.26
CA LEU A 145 -6.53 -0.15 9.09
C LEU A 145 -5.38 0.81 9.33
N GLU A 146 -5.46 2.04 8.82
CA GLU A 146 -4.44 3.04 9.08
C GLU A 146 -4.35 3.41 10.57
N ALA A 147 -5.49 3.51 11.26
CA ALA A 147 -5.52 3.75 12.70
C ALA A 147 -4.97 2.56 13.50
N GLN A 148 -5.32 1.32 13.14
CA GLN A 148 -4.79 0.10 13.77
C GLN A 148 -3.29 -0.04 13.58
N ARG A 149 -2.81 0.20 12.37
CA ARG A 149 -1.38 0.21 12.06
C ARG A 149 -0.67 1.28 12.90
N TRP A 150 -1.20 2.50 12.91
CA TRP A 150 -0.64 3.58 13.73
C TRP A 150 -0.47 3.18 15.19
N ALA A 151 -1.49 2.58 15.80
CA ALA A 151 -1.47 2.14 17.19
C ALA A 151 -0.48 0.99 17.49
N LYS A 152 -0.02 0.26 16.44
CA LYS A 152 0.96 -0.83 16.59
C LYS A 152 2.40 -0.36 16.40
N ASP A 153 2.60 0.76 15.72
CA ASP A 153 3.91 1.31 15.42
C ASP A 153 4.40 2.29 16.52
N HIS A 154 3.53 2.62 17.50
CA HIS A 154 3.77 3.55 18.61
C HIS A 154 3.26 3.02 19.96
#